data_1b748ec1fb2af7143d1ef4563f1bc9ff
#
_entry.id   1b748ec1fb2af7143d1ef4563f1bc9ff
#
_cell.length_a   1.000
_cell.length_b   1.000
_cell.length_c   1.000
_cell.angle_alpha   90.00
_cell.angle_beta   90.00
_cell.angle_gamma   90.00
#
_symmetry.space_group_name_H-M   'P 1'
#
loop_
_entity.id
_entity.type
_entity.pdbx_description
1 polymer ?
#
loop_
_entity_poly.entity_id
_entity_poly.type
_entity_poly.pdbx_seq_one_letter_code
_entity_poly.pdbx_strand_id
1 'polypeptide(L)' 'MAPQDKKPQPVTTLRCSRIKASIGKNEGMNGPFYNVTVARSYKGQDGVWKNSDSFGVADLDALIVVAQQATRWITERSGR' A
#
# COMPACT_ATOMS: atom_id res chain seq x y z
N MET A 1 21.31 -14.85 3.70
CA MET A 1 20.97 -14.50 3.39
C MET A 1 20.48 -13.95 3.12
N ALA A 2 20.19 -13.65 2.90
CA ALA A 2 19.69 -13.10 2.52
C ALA A 2 19.18 -12.64 2.15
N PRO A 3 18.88 -12.20 1.99
CA PRO A 3 18.28 -11.69 1.59
C PRO A 3 17.83 -11.23 1.06
N GLN A 4 17.54 -11.13 0.65
CA GLN A 4 17.14 -10.64 0.11
C GLN A 4 16.40 -10.18 0.06
N ASP A 5 16.05 -10.33 0.20
CA ASP A 5 15.19 -9.77 0.18
C ASP A 5 15.17 -8.61 0.25
N LYS A 6 15.34 -8.15 -0.22
CA LYS A 6 15.40 -6.97 -0.41
C LYS A 6 14.24 -6.31 -0.76
N LYS A 7 13.09 -6.66 -0.37
CA LYS A 7 11.93 -5.88 -0.51
C LYS A 7 12.05 -4.70 0.33
N PRO A 8 11.88 -3.47 -0.18
CA PRO A 8 11.93 -2.28 0.65
C PRO A 8 10.82 -2.33 1.67
N GLN A 9 11.12 -1.91 2.87
CA GLN A 9 10.10 -1.80 3.91
C GLN A 9 9.17 -0.66 3.58
N PRO A 10 7.87 -0.80 3.85
CA PRO A 10 6.99 0.35 3.66
C PRO A 10 7.34 1.47 4.65
N VAL A 11 7.31 2.70 4.18
CA VAL A 11 7.56 3.84 5.06
C VAL A 11 6.30 4.21 5.82
N THR A 12 5.14 3.85 5.31
CA THR A 12 3.89 4.04 6.04
C THR A 12 2.83 3.13 5.42
N THR A 13 1.78 2.90 6.18
CA THR A 13 0.65 2.10 5.73
C THR A 13 -0.62 2.83 6.08
N LEU A 14 -1.50 2.96 5.11
CA LEU A 14 -2.78 3.61 5.29
C LEU A 14 -3.87 2.56 5.19
N ARG A 15 -4.93 2.74 5.94
CA ARG A 15 -6.03 1.79 5.97
C ARG A 15 -7.36 2.49 5.89
N CYS A 16 -8.28 1.85 5.23
CA CYS A 16 -9.67 2.27 5.21
C CYS A 16 -10.51 1.01 5.06
N SER A 17 -11.29 0.68 6.07
CA SER A 17 -12.08 -0.54 6.07
C SER A 17 -11.16 -1.74 5.90
N ARG A 18 -11.36 -2.58 4.89
CA ARG A 18 -10.51 -3.74 4.65
C ARG A 18 -9.39 -3.46 3.67
N ILE A 19 -9.28 -2.23 3.21
CA ILE A 19 -8.28 -1.87 2.22
C ILE A 19 -7.05 -1.31 2.92
N LYS A 20 -5.90 -1.78 2.48
CA LYS A 20 -4.63 -1.34 3.02
C LYS A 20 -3.75 -0.85 1.89
N ALA A 21 -3.16 0.31 2.04
CA ALA A 21 -2.22 0.86 1.07
C ALA A 21 -0.87 1.01 1.76
N SER A 22 0.13 0.36 1.23
CA SER A 22 1.49 0.43 1.75
C SER A 22 2.32 1.30 0.83
N ILE A 23 2.96 2.31 1.37
CA ILE A 23 3.77 3.23 0.60
C ILE A 23 5.23 2.88 0.84
N GLY A 24 5.93 2.55 -0.24
CA GLY A 24 7.35 2.24 -0.17
C GLY A 24 8.15 3.30 -0.87
N LYS A 25 9.39 3.46 -0.45
CA LYS A 25 10.30 4.42 -1.05
C LYS A 25 11.42 3.68 -1.74
N ASN A 26 11.67 4.03 -2.98
CA ASN A 26 12.71 3.40 -3.78
C ASN A 26 13.66 4.44 -4.32
N GLU A 27 14.86 3.97 -4.65
CA GLU A 27 15.86 4.83 -5.30
C GLU A 27 15.84 4.58 -6.78
N GLY A 28 15.73 5.64 -7.54
CA GLY A 28 15.76 5.55 -9.00
C GLY A 28 16.89 6.36 -9.56
N MET A 29 17.04 6.29 -10.86
CA MET A 29 18.12 7.03 -11.53
C MET A 29 17.93 8.53 -11.40
N ASN A 30 16.68 8.97 -11.33
CA ASN A 30 16.38 10.39 -11.22
C ASN A 30 16.09 10.80 -9.78
N GLY A 31 16.45 9.96 -8.82
CA GLY A 31 16.22 10.25 -7.42
C GLY A 31 15.20 9.31 -6.81
N PRO A 32 14.87 9.53 -5.55
CA PRO A 32 13.92 8.64 -4.89
C PRO A 32 12.51 8.82 -5.42
N PHE A 33 11.75 7.74 -5.39
CA PHE A 33 10.34 7.80 -5.76
C PHE A 33 9.57 6.86 -4.84
N TYR A 34 8.25 7.05 -4.83
CA TYR A 34 7.37 6.26 -3.96
C TYR A 34 6.51 5.33 -4.78
N ASN A 35 6.29 4.15 -4.24
CA ASN A 35 5.36 3.19 -4.81
C ASN A 35 4.25 2.94 -3.82
N VAL A 36 3.07 2.64 -4.33
CA VAL A 36 1.94 2.32 -3.47
C VAL A 36 1.43 0.95 -3.87
N THR A 37 1.34 0.07 -2.89
CA THR A 37 0.77 -1.26 -3.08
C THR A 37 -0.52 -1.34 -2.30
N VAL A 38 -1.59 -1.74 -2.95
CA VAL A 38 -2.90 -1.78 -2.32
C VAL A 38 -3.38 -3.22 -2.25
N ALA A 39 -3.96 -3.59 -1.13
CA ALA A 39 -4.44 -4.94 -0.92
C ALA A 39 -5.71 -4.91 -0.08
N ARG A 40 -6.54 -5.93 -0.27
CA ARG A 40 -7.72 -6.14 0.55
C ARG A 40 -7.43 -7.29 1.51
N SER A 41 -7.63 -7.04 2.79
CA SER A 41 -7.40 -8.06 3.80
C SER A 41 -8.70 -8.80 4.08
N TYR A 42 -8.61 -10.10 4.19
CA TYR A 42 -9.77 -10.89 4.54
C TYR A 42 -9.34 -12.11 5.33
N LYS A 43 -10.29 -12.67 6.08
CA LYS A 43 -10.01 -13.83 6.88
C LYS A 43 -10.52 -15.05 6.15
N GLY A 44 -9.65 -16.01 5.91
CA GLY A 44 -10.02 -17.22 5.24
C GLY A 44 -10.84 -18.12 6.13
N GLN A 45 -11.32 -19.21 5.55
CA GLN A 45 -12.13 -20.18 6.30
C GLN A 45 -11.31 -20.84 7.38
N ASP A 46 -10.01 -20.93 7.20
CA ASP A 46 -9.12 -21.52 8.18
C ASP A 46 -8.74 -20.55 9.30
N GLY A 47 -9.32 -19.36 9.31
CA GLY A 47 -9.04 -18.36 10.33
C GLY A 47 -7.78 -17.58 10.11
N VAL A 48 -7.10 -17.79 9.00
CA VAL A 48 -5.85 -17.10 8.69
C VAL A 48 -6.14 -15.88 7.85
N TRP A 49 -5.51 -14.77 8.19
CA TRP A 49 -5.67 -13.54 7.43
C TRP A 49 -4.91 -13.63 6.12
N LYS A 50 -5.54 -13.19 5.06
CA LYS A 50 -4.98 -13.24 3.72
C LYS A 50 -5.15 -11.90 3.03
N ASN A 51 -4.37 -11.69 1.99
CA ASN A 51 -4.44 -10.47 1.19
C ASN A 51 -4.86 -10.82 -0.23
N SER A 52 -5.60 -9.92 -0.84
CA SER A 52 -6.07 -10.09 -2.20
C SER A 52 -5.89 -8.78 -2.95
N ASP A 53 -5.64 -8.87 -4.23
CA ASP A 53 -5.60 -7.68 -5.09
C ASP A 53 -6.87 -7.54 -5.92
N SER A 54 -7.90 -8.30 -5.56
CA SER A 54 -9.22 -8.17 -6.17
C SER A 54 -10.14 -7.41 -5.22
N PHE A 55 -10.94 -6.51 -5.76
CA PHE A 55 -11.77 -5.64 -4.96
C PHE A 55 -13.21 -5.71 -5.43
N GLY A 56 -14.12 -5.88 -4.47
CA GLY A 56 -15.54 -5.83 -4.77
C GLY A 56 -16.03 -4.40 -4.87
N VAL A 57 -17.26 -4.26 -5.31
CA VAL A 57 -17.85 -2.93 -5.46
C VAL A 57 -17.82 -2.18 -4.13
N ALA A 58 -18.13 -2.86 -3.04
CA ALA A 58 -18.15 -2.21 -1.74
C ALA A 58 -16.75 -1.77 -1.29
N ASP A 59 -15.72 -2.41 -1.83
CA ASP A 59 -14.35 -2.06 -1.45
C ASP A 59 -13.80 -0.89 -2.25
N LEU A 60 -14.44 -0.55 -3.36
CA LEU A 60 -13.89 0.48 -4.24
C LEU A 60 -13.92 1.85 -3.61
N ASP A 61 -14.95 2.14 -2.80
CA ASP A 61 -15.00 3.42 -2.09
C ASP A 61 -13.81 3.56 -1.14
N ALA A 62 -13.52 2.48 -0.41
CA ALA A 62 -12.39 2.51 0.50
C ALA A 62 -11.07 2.62 -0.26
N LEU A 63 -10.99 1.97 -1.42
CA LEU A 63 -9.81 2.06 -2.26
C LEU A 63 -9.57 3.51 -2.70
N ILE A 64 -10.62 4.20 -3.10
CA ILE A 64 -10.51 5.60 -3.49
C ILE A 64 -9.97 6.43 -2.33
N VAL A 65 -10.47 6.19 -1.14
CA VAL A 65 -10.04 6.95 0.04
C VAL A 65 -8.56 6.76 0.31
N VAL A 66 -8.08 5.51 0.34
CA VAL A 66 -6.67 5.30 0.63
C VAL A 66 -5.79 5.81 -0.51
N ALA A 67 -6.28 5.76 -1.75
CA ALA A 67 -5.52 6.29 -2.87
C ALA A 67 -5.35 7.79 -2.74
N GLN A 68 -6.40 8.49 -2.35
CA GLN A 68 -6.31 9.93 -2.14
C GLN A 68 -5.39 10.28 -0.99
N GLN A 69 -5.48 9.50 0.08
CA GLN A 69 -4.60 9.71 1.23
C GLN A 69 -3.15 9.48 0.86
N ALA A 70 -2.89 8.44 0.07
CA ALA A 70 -1.53 8.14 -0.36
C ALA A 70 -0.99 9.26 -1.23
N THR A 71 -1.80 9.78 -2.14
CA THR A 71 -1.40 10.89 -2.99
C THR A 71 -1.00 12.09 -2.16
N ARG A 72 -1.83 12.43 -1.18
CA ARG A 72 -1.55 13.58 -0.32
C ARG A 72 -0.27 13.35 0.49
N TRP A 73 -0.13 12.16 1.05
CA TRP A 73 1.03 11.84 1.87
C TRP A 73 2.31 11.98 1.07
N ILE A 74 2.32 11.45 -0.15
CA ILE A 74 3.50 11.48 -1.00
C ILE A 74 3.80 12.91 -1.42
N THR A 75 2.77 13.66 -1.80
CA THR A 75 2.93 15.03 -2.25
C THR A 75 3.56 15.89 -1.15
N GLU A 76 3.11 15.72 0.08
CA GLU A 76 3.65 16.48 1.19
C GLU A 76 5.11 16.13 1.43
N ARG A 77 5.47 14.86 1.29
CA ARG A 77 6.84 14.41 1.51
C ARG A 77 7.76 14.81 0.38
N SER A 78 7.22 14.95 -0.82
CA SER A 78 8.03 15.32 -1.98
C SER A 78 8.38 16.79 -1.98
N GLY A 79 7.78 17.58 -1.14
CA GLY A 79 8.10 18.99 -1.07
C GLY A 79 7.54 19.79 -2.22
N ARG A 80 6.53 19.30 -2.87
CA ARG A 80 5.97 20.02 -4.02
C ARG A 80 4.57 20.40 -3.78
#